data_5daa89f82132b743c051dd53ba31858e
#
_entry.id   5daa89f82132b743c051dd53ba31858e
#
_cell.length_a   1.000
_cell.length_b   1.000
_cell.length_c   1.000
_cell.angle_alpha   90.00
_cell.angle_beta   90.00
_cell.angle_gamma   90.00
#
_symmetry.space_group_name_H-M   'P 1'
#
loop_
_entity.id
_entity.type
_entity.pdbx_description
1 polymer ?
#
loop_
_entity_poly.entity_id
_entity_poly.type
_entity_poly.pdbx_seq_one_letter_code
_entity_poly.pdbx_strand_id
1 'polypeptide(L)'
;MRILLVKTSSLGDVIHNLPVVSDIRRHFPDAEIDWCVEESFAAIPRLHPGVREIIPVAIRRWRKQLTKTATWREIAAFRQQIAAKPYAAVIDTQGLLKSALLAR
;
A
#
# COMPACT_ATOMS: atom_id res chain seq x y z
N MET A 1 11.36 12.15 -3.59
CA MET A 1 11.27 10.72 -3.95
C MET A 1 10.03 10.09 -3.31
N ARG A 2 9.25 9.41 -4.11
CA ARG A 2 8.04 8.72 -3.63
C ARG A 2 8.28 7.23 -3.55
N ILE A 3 7.86 6.64 -2.44
CA ILE A 3 7.98 5.21 -2.18
C ILE A 3 6.60 4.67 -1.84
N LEU A 4 6.21 3.57 -2.48
CA LEU A 4 4.98 2.86 -2.16
C LEU A 4 5.34 1.64 -1.31
N LEU A 5 4.80 1.59 -0.10
CA LEU A 5 4.92 0.43 0.78
C LEU A 5 3.66 -0.41 0.63
N VAL A 6 3.81 -1.68 0.26
CA VAL A 6 2.70 -2.60 0.10
C VAL A 6 2.72 -3.63 1.22
N LYS A 7 1.81 -3.48 2.15
CA LYS A 7 1.55 -4.47 3.20
C LYS A 7 0.07 -4.39 3.55
N THR A 8 -0.72 -5.30 2.99
CA THR A 8 -2.17 -5.20 3.04
C THR A 8 -2.79 -5.91 4.25
N SER A 9 -2.21 -7.00 4.71
CA SER A 9 -2.70 -7.82 5.83
C SER A 9 -1.54 -8.61 6.43
N SER A 10 -1.66 -9.27 7.54
CA SER A 10 -2.73 -9.22 8.52
C SER A 10 -2.51 -8.09 9.51
N LEU A 11 -3.42 -7.92 10.51
CA LEU A 11 -3.29 -6.84 11.49
C LEU A 11 -1.93 -6.80 12.17
N GLY A 12 -1.45 -7.94 12.68
CA GLY A 12 -0.13 -8.01 13.32
C GLY A 12 1.00 -7.65 12.38
N ASP A 13 0.93 -8.12 11.13
CA ASP A 13 1.94 -7.82 10.10
C ASP A 13 1.94 -6.35 9.74
N VAL A 14 0.78 -5.71 9.66
CA VAL A 14 0.67 -4.29 9.39
C VAL A 14 1.33 -3.49 10.53
N ILE A 15 1.06 -3.84 11.78
CA ILE A 15 1.67 -3.21 12.95
C ILE A 15 3.19 -3.37 12.90
N HIS A 16 3.69 -4.57 12.58
CA HIS A 16 5.13 -4.84 12.50
C HIS A 16 5.83 -4.07 11.39
N ASN A 17 5.09 -3.50 10.45
CA ASN A 17 5.67 -2.69 9.38
C ASN A 17 5.78 -1.20 9.73
N LEU A 18 5.24 -0.76 10.86
CA LEU A 18 5.42 0.63 11.28
C LEU A 18 6.91 1.03 11.40
N PRO A 19 7.79 0.20 11.99
CA PRO A 19 9.22 0.52 12.04
C PRO A 19 9.88 0.61 10.66
N VAL A 20 9.35 -0.09 9.65
CA VAL A 20 9.88 -0.03 8.29
C VAL A 20 9.79 1.39 7.75
N VAL A 21 8.68 2.09 8.02
CA VAL A 21 8.51 3.49 7.63
C VAL A 21 9.60 4.36 8.27
N SER A 22 9.86 4.16 9.55
CA SER A 22 10.90 4.89 10.27
C SER A 22 12.28 4.63 9.66
N ASP A 23 12.59 3.37 9.33
CA ASP A 23 13.85 3.00 8.72
C ASP A 23 14.04 3.64 7.34
N ILE A 24 12.99 3.62 6.52
CA ILE A 24 13.05 4.26 5.21
C ILE A 24 13.32 5.76 5.36
N ARG A 25 12.63 6.41 6.28
CA ARG A 25 12.81 7.85 6.50
C ARG A 25 14.18 8.19 7.07
N ARG A 26 14.78 7.27 7.81
CA ARG A 26 16.14 7.45 8.35
C ARG A 26 17.17 7.44 7.23
N HIS A 27 17.02 6.55 6.26
CA HIS A 27 17.95 6.43 5.15
C HIS A 27 17.66 7.42 4.02
N PHE A 28 16.41 7.81 3.85
CA PHE A 28 15.95 8.72 2.80
C PHE A 28 15.05 9.80 3.44
N PRO A 29 15.65 10.82 4.08
CA PRO A 29 14.87 11.83 4.85
C PRO A 29 13.82 12.57 4.02
N ASP A 30 14.04 12.70 2.70
CA ASP A 30 13.11 13.40 1.81
C ASP A 30 12.08 12.48 1.17
N ALA A 31 12.06 11.20 1.55
CA ALA A 31 11.12 10.25 0.98
C ALA A 31 9.68 10.55 1.40
N GLU A 32 8.78 10.53 0.43
CA GLU A 32 7.34 10.56 0.67
C GLU A 32 6.84 9.13 0.58
N ILE A 33 6.27 8.62 1.67
CA ILE A 33 5.86 7.22 1.78
C ILE A 33 4.34 7.13 1.75
N ASP A 34 3.83 6.41 0.75
CA ASP A 34 2.43 6.03 0.66
C ASP A 34 2.33 4.55 1.04
N TRP A 35 1.30 4.18 1.76
CA TRP A 35 1.11 2.82 2.26
C TRP A 35 -0.18 2.22 1.72
N CYS A 36 -0.06 1.14 0.96
CA CYS A 36 -1.19 0.36 0.47
C CYS A 36 -1.56 -0.70 1.51
N VAL A 37 -2.77 -0.65 2.02
CA VAL A 37 -3.23 -1.47 3.14
C VAL A 37 -4.68 -1.89 2.94
N GLU A 38 -5.06 -3.04 3.50
CA GLU A 38 -6.46 -3.47 3.50
C GLU A 38 -7.32 -2.43 4.24
N GLU A 39 -8.50 -2.11 3.69
CA GLU A 39 -9.34 -1.03 4.21
C GLU A 39 -9.67 -1.18 5.70
N SER A 40 -9.83 -2.42 6.18
CA SER A 40 -10.14 -2.68 7.59
C SER A 40 -8.98 -2.33 8.52
N PHE A 41 -7.77 -2.17 8.01
CA PHE A 41 -6.58 -1.85 8.80
C PHE A 41 -6.02 -0.45 8.51
N ALA A 42 -6.75 0.37 7.76
CA ALA A 42 -6.26 1.67 7.31
C ALA A 42 -5.89 2.62 8.45
N ALA A 43 -6.51 2.45 9.62
CA ALA A 43 -6.21 3.29 10.78
C ALA A 43 -4.79 3.08 11.33
N ILE A 44 -4.19 1.91 11.11
CA ILE A 44 -2.88 1.59 11.66
C ILE A 44 -1.75 2.43 11.02
N PRO A 45 -1.62 2.49 9.68
CA PRO A 45 -0.62 3.37 9.08
C PRO A 45 -0.78 4.84 9.43
N ARG A 46 -2.01 5.28 9.72
CA ARG A 46 -2.26 6.68 10.12
C ARG A 46 -1.60 7.06 11.42
N LEU A 47 -1.23 6.08 12.24
CA LEU A 47 -0.54 6.34 13.49
C LEU A 47 0.91 6.80 13.28
N HIS A 48 1.47 6.57 12.09
CA HIS A 48 2.86 6.94 11.81
C HIS A 48 2.94 8.26 11.06
N PRO A 49 3.59 9.29 11.63
CA PRO A 49 3.68 10.60 10.98
C PRO A 49 4.49 10.60 9.68
N GLY A 50 5.30 9.58 9.46
CA GLY A 50 6.08 9.44 8.24
C GLY A 50 5.30 8.94 7.03
N VAL A 51 4.07 8.46 7.22
CA VAL A 51 3.21 8.02 6.12
C VAL A 51 2.47 9.24 5.57
N ARG A 52 2.69 9.53 4.29
CA ARG A 52 2.06 10.67 3.63
C ARG A 52 0.62 10.39 3.24
N GLU A 53 0.39 9.27 2.58
CA GLU A 53 -0.91 8.91 2.07
C GLU A 53 -1.19 7.44 2.30
N ILE A 54 -2.43 7.11 2.61
CA ILE A 54 -2.88 5.74 2.77
C ILE A 54 -3.76 5.39 1.59
N ILE A 55 -3.43 4.28 0.92
CA ILE A 55 -4.15 3.79 -0.23
C ILE A 55 -4.88 2.52 0.18
N PRO A 56 -6.17 2.60 0.52
CA PRO A 56 -6.91 1.43 0.96
C PRO A 56 -7.26 0.51 -0.20
N VAL A 57 -7.19 -0.79 0.05
CA VAL A 57 -7.67 -1.81 -0.88
C VAL A 57 -8.65 -2.72 -0.16
N ALA A 58 -9.53 -3.35 -0.90
CA ALA A 58 -10.57 -4.22 -0.34
C ALA A 58 -10.46 -5.62 -0.92
N ILE A 59 -9.26 -6.21 -0.83
CA ILE A 59 -8.94 -7.50 -1.46
C ILE A 59 -9.91 -8.60 -1.03
N ARG A 60 -10.22 -8.67 0.28
CA ARG A 60 -11.15 -9.69 0.79
C ARG A 60 -12.55 -9.53 0.20
N ARG A 61 -13.03 -8.30 0.16
CA ARG A 61 -14.37 -7.99 -0.39
C ARG A 61 -14.38 -8.24 -1.89
N TRP A 62 -13.33 -7.83 -2.60
CA TRP A 62 -13.25 -8.02 -4.04
C TRP A 62 -13.26 -9.50 -4.42
N ARG A 63 -12.53 -10.35 -3.69
CA ARG A 63 -12.51 -11.79 -3.95
C ARG A 63 -13.88 -12.44 -3.82
N LYS A 64 -14.70 -11.94 -2.91
CA LYS A 64 -16.04 -12.47 -2.67
C LYS A 64 -17.08 -11.95 -3.65
N GLN A 65 -16.77 -10.91 -4.39
CA GLN A 65 -17.74 -10.19 -5.22
C GLN A 65 -17.24 -9.98 -6.65
N LEU A 66 -16.58 -11.00 -7.22
CA LEU A 66 -16.00 -10.89 -8.55
C LEU A 66 -17.04 -10.75 -9.67
N THR A 67 -18.30 -11.09 -9.41
CA THR A 67 -19.39 -10.94 -10.37
C THR A 67 -19.99 -9.53 -10.39
N LYS A 68 -19.63 -8.68 -9.44
CA LYS A 68 -20.21 -7.34 -9.34
C LYS A 68 -19.39 -6.33 -10.12
N THR A 69 -20.09 -5.49 -10.89
CA THR A 69 -19.47 -4.41 -11.67
C THR A 69 -18.75 -3.41 -10.77
N ALA A 70 -19.34 -3.11 -9.61
CA ALA A 70 -18.74 -2.17 -8.66
C ALA A 70 -17.36 -2.62 -8.20
N THR A 71 -17.14 -3.93 -8.02
CA THR A 71 -15.84 -4.49 -7.65
C THR A 71 -14.77 -4.13 -8.67
N TRP A 72 -15.07 -4.32 -9.95
CA TRP A 72 -14.11 -4.04 -11.01
C TRP A 72 -13.85 -2.55 -11.18
N ARG A 73 -14.85 -1.71 -10.90
CA ARG A 73 -14.65 -0.26 -10.88
C ARG A 73 -13.69 0.17 -9.78
N GLU A 74 -13.83 -0.41 -8.59
CA GLU A 74 -12.93 -0.12 -7.48
C GLU A 74 -11.50 -0.56 -7.77
N ILE A 75 -11.34 -1.76 -8.34
CA ILE A 75 -10.02 -2.27 -8.72
C ILE A 75 -9.39 -1.37 -9.78
N ALA A 76 -10.16 -0.95 -10.78
CA ALA A 76 -9.66 -0.06 -11.82
C ALA A 76 -9.24 1.30 -11.24
N ALA A 77 -10.04 1.86 -10.34
CA ALA A 77 -9.72 3.11 -9.68
C ALA A 77 -8.42 3.01 -8.88
N PHE A 78 -8.23 1.90 -8.16
CA PHE A 78 -6.99 1.64 -7.41
C PHE A 78 -5.79 1.58 -8.36
N ARG A 79 -5.91 0.86 -9.46
CA ARG A 79 -4.83 0.75 -10.44
C ARG A 79 -4.47 2.10 -11.04
N GLN A 80 -5.47 2.92 -11.36
CA GLN A 80 -5.24 4.27 -11.87
C GLN A 80 -4.56 5.15 -10.84
N GLN A 81 -4.96 5.04 -9.59
CA GLN A 81 -4.36 5.81 -8.50
C GLN A 81 -2.87 5.51 -8.36
N ILE A 82 -2.50 4.23 -8.44
CA ILE A 82 -1.10 3.81 -8.37
C ILE A 82 -0.33 4.27 -9.61
N ALA A 83 -0.91 4.09 -10.79
CA ALA A 83 -0.25 4.42 -12.04
C ALA A 83 -0.04 5.92 -12.23
N ALA A 84 -0.89 6.76 -11.62
CA ALA A 84 -0.80 8.20 -11.75
C ALA A 84 0.37 8.82 -10.97
N LYS A 85 0.98 8.06 -10.07
CA LYS A 85 2.05 8.57 -9.18
C LYS A 85 3.41 8.05 -9.61
N PRO A 86 4.43 8.93 -9.68
CA PRO A 86 5.78 8.52 -10.09
C PRO A 86 6.55 7.91 -8.92
N TYR A 87 6.21 6.69 -8.54
CA TYR A 87 6.93 6.01 -7.48
C TYR A 87 8.35 5.65 -7.91
N ALA A 88 9.33 6.08 -7.12
CA ALA A 88 10.72 5.73 -7.35
C ALA A 88 11.01 4.29 -6.96
N ALA A 89 10.26 3.75 -5.99
CA ALA A 89 10.42 2.38 -5.54
C ALA A 89 9.09 1.87 -4.99
N VAL A 90 8.87 0.56 -5.13
CA VAL A 90 7.74 -0.15 -4.52
C VAL A 90 8.33 -1.22 -3.63
N ILE A 91 8.02 -1.13 -2.33
CA ILE A 91 8.50 -2.10 -1.34
C ILE A 91 7.33 -2.97 -0.93
N ASP A 92 7.40 -4.25 -1.28
CA ASP A 92 6.36 -5.22 -0.96
C ASP A 92 6.90 -6.18 0.09
N THR A 93 6.42 -6.07 1.32
CA THR A 93 6.83 -6.93 2.42
C THR A 93 6.04 -8.23 2.47
N GLN A 94 5.10 -8.42 1.54
CA GLN A 94 4.31 -9.66 1.45
C GLN A 94 4.89 -10.68 0.49
N GLY A 95 5.62 -10.23 -0.55
CA GLY A 95 6.20 -11.13 -1.52
C GLY A 95 6.92 -10.40 -2.64
N LEU A 96 8.13 -10.86 -2.96
CA LEU A 96 9.00 -10.22 -3.94
C LEU A 96 8.43 -10.16 -5.34
N LEU A 97 7.70 -11.22 -5.75
CA LEU A 97 7.11 -11.27 -7.08
C LEU A 97 6.08 -10.17 -7.29
N LYS A 98 5.30 -9.90 -6.27
CA LYS A 98 4.30 -8.83 -6.33
C LYS A 98 4.95 -7.46 -6.41
N SER A 99 6.04 -7.25 -5.69
CA SER A 99 6.81 -6.01 -5.79
C SER A 99 7.30 -5.76 -7.21
N ALA A 100 7.84 -6.78 -7.84
CA ALA A 100 8.38 -6.67 -9.20
C ALA A 100 7.29 -6.27 -10.21
N LEU A 101 6.07 -6.81 -10.04
CA LEU A 101 4.96 -6.48 -10.92
C LEU A 101 4.44 -5.05 -10.71
N LEU A 102 4.41 -4.59 -9.48
CA LEU A 102 3.92 -3.25 -9.17
C LEU A 102 4.90 -2.15 -9.55
N ALA A 103 6.19 -2.45 -9.55
CA ALA A 103 7.24 -1.49 -9.89
C ALA A 103 7.31 -1.16 -11.38
N ARG A 104 6.62 -1.92 -12.22
CA ARG A 104 6.64 -1.72 -13.66
C ARG A 104 5.55 -0.77 -14.16
#